data_769304e4290fe3d892cddf994cbddb54
#
_entry.id   769304e4290fe3d892cddf994cbddb54
#
_cell.length_a   1.000
_cell.length_b   1.000
_cell.length_c   1.000
_cell.angle_alpha   90.00
_cell.angle_beta   90.00
_cell.angle_gamma   90.00
#
_symmetry.space_group_name_H-M   'P 1'
#
loop_
_entity.id
_entity.type
_entity.pdbx_description
1 polymer ?
#
loop_
_entity_poly.entity_id
_entity_poly.type
_entity_poly.pdbx_seq_one_letter_code
_entity_poly.pdbx_strand_id
1 'polypeptide(L)'
;LQVLDDGHITDSKGRKVNFKNTIVIMTSNAGAQRIIEPKNLGFAVESSEKKDYEKMKSGVMEEVKRIFRPEFINRIDEIMVFHPLNKENMKDVVSLLARTLANRCKEQMDIKLSVTPALKEHIATKYSDMKMGARPMKRGIQTVIEDTLAEEILQKKIVPGDNVIAGLKKGQVVFTVKNK
;
A
#
# COMPACT_ATOMS: atom_id res chain seq x y z
N LEU A 1 5.34 -18.25 -20.26
CA LEU A 1 6.18 -18.02 -21.45
C LEU A 1 5.35 -17.80 -22.71
N GLN A 2 4.39 -18.65 -23.03
CA GLN A 2 3.61 -18.54 -24.27
C GLN A 2 3.00 -17.16 -24.53
N VAL A 3 2.48 -16.50 -23.47
CA VAL A 3 1.95 -15.13 -23.59
C VAL A 3 3.04 -14.14 -23.97
N LEU A 4 4.24 -14.26 -23.35
CA LEU A 4 5.36 -13.34 -23.58
C LEU A 4 6.06 -13.58 -24.92
N ASP A 5 6.08 -14.84 -25.41
CA ASP A 5 6.72 -15.19 -26.66
C ASP A 5 5.79 -15.03 -27.87
N ASP A 6 4.62 -15.66 -27.82
CA ASP A 6 3.70 -15.76 -28.94
C ASP A 6 2.59 -14.70 -28.92
N GLY A 7 2.44 -13.98 -27.80
CA GLY A 7 1.37 -13.01 -27.58
C GLY A 7 -0.02 -13.64 -27.55
N HIS A 8 -0.13 -14.93 -27.21
CA HIS A 8 -1.41 -15.60 -27.03
C HIS A 8 -1.32 -16.72 -26.00
N ILE A 9 -2.46 -17.14 -25.47
CA ILE A 9 -2.60 -18.33 -24.63
C ILE A 9 -3.75 -19.19 -25.15
N THR A 10 -3.62 -20.49 -25.05
CA THR A 10 -4.69 -21.42 -25.39
C THR A 10 -5.44 -21.82 -24.14
N ASP A 11 -6.75 -21.60 -24.12
CA ASP A 11 -7.60 -21.98 -22.98
C ASP A 11 -7.82 -23.50 -22.93
N SER A 12 -8.47 -23.98 -21.86
CA SER A 12 -8.77 -25.41 -21.67
C SER A 12 -9.72 -26.00 -22.70
N LYS A 13 -10.37 -25.14 -23.52
CA LYS A 13 -11.25 -25.55 -24.63
C LYS A 13 -10.58 -25.45 -26.00
N GLY A 14 -9.28 -25.21 -26.04
CA GLY A 14 -8.50 -25.10 -27.28
C GLY A 14 -8.62 -23.75 -28.00
N ARG A 15 -9.27 -22.73 -27.41
CA ARG A 15 -9.41 -21.41 -28.02
C ARG A 15 -8.19 -20.56 -27.75
N LYS A 16 -7.67 -19.88 -28.77
CA LYS A 16 -6.55 -18.94 -28.66
C LYS A 16 -7.05 -17.56 -28.19
N VAL A 17 -6.53 -17.08 -27.07
CA VAL A 17 -6.77 -15.74 -26.53
C VAL A 17 -5.57 -14.87 -26.87
N ASN A 18 -5.80 -13.74 -27.54
CA ASN A 18 -4.75 -12.85 -28.04
C ASN A 18 -4.37 -11.81 -26.98
N PHE A 19 -3.05 -11.70 -26.69
CA PHE A 19 -2.46 -10.73 -25.76
C PHE A 19 -1.50 -9.74 -26.45
N LYS A 20 -1.41 -9.74 -27.80
CA LYS A 20 -0.45 -8.89 -28.53
C LYS A 20 -0.62 -7.39 -28.28
N ASN A 21 -1.85 -6.94 -27.99
CA ASN A 21 -2.17 -5.54 -27.72
C ASN A 21 -2.43 -5.29 -26.23
N THR A 22 -1.73 -6.01 -25.34
CA THR A 22 -1.89 -5.87 -23.89
C THR A 22 -0.56 -5.52 -23.22
N ILE A 23 -0.65 -4.83 -22.08
CA ILE A 23 0.47 -4.66 -21.17
C ILE A 23 0.29 -5.70 -20.06
N VAL A 24 1.29 -6.57 -19.90
CA VAL A 24 1.28 -7.60 -18.86
C VAL A 24 2.10 -7.11 -17.67
N ILE A 25 1.44 -6.89 -16.54
CA ILE A 25 2.10 -6.47 -15.30
C ILE A 25 2.07 -7.64 -14.32
N MET A 26 3.24 -8.04 -13.85
CA MET A 26 3.40 -9.11 -12.87
C MET A 26 3.97 -8.55 -11.58
N THR A 27 3.42 -8.96 -10.43
CA THR A 27 3.91 -8.58 -9.12
C THR A 27 4.42 -9.79 -8.36
N SER A 28 5.53 -9.63 -7.65
CA SER A 28 6.14 -10.68 -6.83
C SER A 28 6.71 -10.09 -5.54
N ASN A 29 6.79 -10.90 -4.51
CA ASN A 29 7.54 -10.61 -3.29
C ASN A 29 8.92 -11.29 -3.26
N ALA A 30 9.41 -11.73 -4.41
CA ALA A 30 10.75 -12.31 -4.53
C ALA A 30 11.81 -11.33 -3.99
N GLY A 31 12.70 -11.81 -3.13
CA GLY A 31 13.75 -11.00 -2.52
C GLY A 31 13.30 -10.04 -1.40
N ALA A 32 12.02 -10.06 -0.99
CA ALA A 32 11.52 -9.18 0.07
C ALA A 32 12.33 -9.28 1.39
N GLN A 33 12.83 -10.46 1.75
CA GLN A 33 13.68 -10.65 2.93
C GLN A 33 15.01 -9.89 2.82
N ARG A 34 15.57 -9.73 1.62
CA ARG A 34 16.78 -8.95 1.38
C ARG A 34 16.59 -7.45 1.59
N ILE A 35 15.36 -6.98 1.43
CA ILE A 35 14.98 -5.58 1.66
C ILE A 35 14.82 -5.32 3.17
N ILE A 36 14.25 -6.28 3.91
CA ILE A 36 13.89 -6.13 5.32
C ILE A 36 15.10 -6.34 6.25
N GLU A 37 16.03 -7.20 5.87
CA GLU A 37 17.26 -7.49 6.63
C GLU A 37 18.48 -7.06 5.80
N PRO A 38 18.80 -5.76 5.74
CA PRO A 38 20.11 -5.37 5.24
C PRO A 38 21.15 -6.01 6.15
N LYS A 39 21.94 -6.95 5.63
CA LYS A 39 23.10 -7.47 6.37
C LYS A 39 24.00 -6.27 6.69
N ASN A 40 23.97 -5.84 7.95
CA ASN A 40 24.96 -4.91 8.50
C ASN A 40 26.32 -5.61 8.47
N LEU A 41 26.96 -5.60 7.32
CA LEU A 41 28.38 -5.84 7.22
C LEU A 41 29.05 -4.55 7.70
N GLY A 42 29.56 -4.63 8.93
CA GLY A 42 30.19 -3.55 9.67
C GLY A 42 31.03 -2.61 8.83
N PHE A 43 30.93 -1.39 9.20
CA PHE A 43 31.58 -0.13 8.91
C PHE A 43 30.53 0.89 8.45
N ALA A 44 30.23 1.81 9.38
CA ALA A 44 29.49 3.03 9.12
C ALA A 44 30.33 3.94 8.20
N VAL A 45 30.18 3.74 6.90
CA VAL A 45 30.52 4.76 5.90
C VAL A 45 29.19 5.38 5.52
N GLU A 46 29.09 6.71 5.57
CA GLU A 46 27.97 7.48 5.03
C GLU A 46 27.70 7.03 3.59
N SER A 47 26.80 6.05 3.45
CA SER A 47 26.39 5.57 2.14
C SER A 47 25.27 6.48 1.66
N SER A 48 25.42 7.05 0.48
CA SER A 48 24.33 7.82 -0.12
C SER A 48 23.13 6.89 -0.37
N GLU A 49 21.90 7.36 -0.19
CA GLU A 49 20.65 6.61 -0.41
C GLU A 49 20.64 5.87 -1.76
N LYS A 50 21.31 6.44 -2.78
CA LYS A 50 21.47 5.80 -4.11
C LYS A 50 22.31 4.52 -4.05
N LYS A 51 23.42 4.50 -3.28
CA LYS A 51 24.28 3.31 -3.14
C LYS A 51 23.58 2.20 -2.38
N ASP A 52 22.80 2.55 -1.37
CA ASP A 52 22.02 1.57 -0.59
C ASP A 52 20.91 0.95 -1.43
N TYR A 53 20.24 1.76 -2.26
CA TYR A 53 19.26 1.26 -3.22
C TYR A 53 19.86 0.31 -4.25
N GLU A 54 21.00 0.65 -4.85
CA GLU A 54 21.66 -0.21 -5.85
C GLU A 54 22.11 -1.55 -5.23
N LYS A 55 22.62 -1.55 -4.00
CA LYS A 55 22.95 -2.79 -3.27
C LYS A 55 21.70 -3.62 -3.00
N MET A 56 20.63 -2.99 -2.53
CA MET A 56 19.34 -3.64 -2.30
C MET A 56 18.79 -4.25 -3.59
N LYS A 57 18.76 -3.47 -4.68
CA LYS A 57 18.31 -3.90 -6.00
C LYS A 57 19.11 -5.09 -6.52
N SER A 58 20.44 -5.05 -6.39
CA SER A 58 21.32 -6.16 -6.76
C SER A 58 20.97 -7.45 -5.99
N GLY A 59 20.81 -7.38 -4.67
CA GLY A 59 20.42 -8.51 -3.85
C GLY A 59 19.05 -9.10 -4.19
N VAL A 60 18.07 -8.24 -4.50
CA VAL A 60 16.75 -8.67 -4.96
C VAL A 60 16.85 -9.36 -6.33
N MET A 61 17.64 -8.79 -7.25
CA MET A 61 17.84 -9.38 -8.59
C MET A 61 18.54 -10.74 -8.55
N GLU A 62 19.45 -10.97 -7.60
CA GLU A 62 20.05 -12.29 -7.37
C GLU A 62 18.98 -13.32 -6.96
N GLU A 63 18.07 -12.96 -6.05
CA GLU A 63 16.97 -13.84 -5.65
C GLU A 63 15.99 -14.10 -6.80
N VAL A 64 15.66 -13.07 -7.59
CA VAL A 64 14.80 -13.21 -8.77
C VAL A 64 15.41 -14.22 -9.76
N LYS A 65 16.73 -14.12 -10.04
CA LYS A 65 17.45 -15.06 -10.92
C LYS A 65 17.51 -16.47 -10.35
N ARG A 66 17.41 -16.64 -9.03
CA ARG A 66 17.37 -17.96 -8.39
C ARG A 66 16.00 -18.62 -8.46
N ILE A 67 14.93 -17.81 -8.41
CA ILE A 67 13.54 -18.28 -8.39
C ILE A 67 13.02 -18.52 -9.81
N PHE A 68 13.31 -17.59 -10.71
CA PHE A 68 12.81 -17.62 -12.08
C PHE A 68 13.87 -18.10 -13.06
N ARG A 69 13.44 -18.89 -14.03
CA ARG A 69 14.34 -19.40 -15.07
C ARG A 69 14.85 -18.25 -15.95
N PRO A 70 16.10 -18.33 -16.45
CA PRO A 70 16.66 -17.30 -17.32
C PRO A 70 15.80 -16.99 -18.55
N GLU A 71 15.18 -18.02 -19.15
CA GLU A 71 14.30 -17.86 -20.31
C GLU A 71 13.09 -16.99 -20.01
N PHE A 72 12.57 -17.05 -18.77
CA PHE A 72 11.46 -16.20 -18.35
C PHE A 72 11.91 -14.76 -18.12
N ILE A 73 13.05 -14.57 -17.42
CA ILE A 73 13.59 -13.24 -17.13
C ILE A 73 13.93 -12.48 -18.41
N ASN A 74 14.49 -13.17 -19.42
CA ASN A 74 14.86 -12.57 -20.69
C ASN A 74 13.67 -12.13 -21.55
N ARG A 75 12.42 -12.47 -21.17
CA ARG A 75 11.19 -12.05 -21.87
C ARG A 75 10.48 -10.90 -21.15
N ILE A 76 11.04 -10.43 -20.05
CA ILE A 76 10.50 -9.29 -19.30
C ILE A 76 11.22 -8.04 -19.79
N ASP A 77 10.47 -7.06 -20.28
CA ASP A 77 11.01 -5.80 -20.78
C ASP A 77 11.63 -4.97 -19.66
N GLU A 78 10.99 -4.94 -18.50
CA GLU A 78 11.46 -4.14 -17.37
C GLU A 78 11.15 -4.81 -16.01
N ILE A 79 12.14 -4.83 -15.12
CA ILE A 79 11.99 -5.28 -13.73
C ILE A 79 12.21 -4.10 -12.80
N MET A 80 11.13 -3.65 -12.16
CA MET A 80 11.17 -2.58 -11.17
C MET A 80 11.24 -3.13 -9.75
N VAL A 81 12.20 -2.64 -8.96
CA VAL A 81 12.31 -2.94 -7.53
C VAL A 81 11.83 -1.73 -6.76
N PHE A 82 10.78 -1.89 -5.97
CA PHE A 82 10.24 -0.80 -5.16
C PHE A 82 11.07 -0.58 -3.90
N HIS A 83 11.23 0.69 -3.53
CA HIS A 83 11.82 1.06 -2.24
C HIS A 83 10.93 0.63 -1.07
N PRO A 84 11.53 0.28 0.09
CA PRO A 84 10.76 0.18 1.32
C PRO A 84 10.15 1.53 1.67
N LEU A 85 8.96 1.49 2.29
CA LEU A 85 8.29 2.72 2.73
C LEU A 85 9.06 3.35 3.89
N ASN A 86 9.40 4.63 3.76
CA ASN A 86 9.93 5.44 4.85
C ASN A 86 8.79 6.08 5.66
N LYS A 87 9.12 6.82 6.74
CA LYS A 87 8.13 7.45 7.61
C LYS A 87 7.27 8.50 6.90
N GLU A 88 7.83 9.22 5.94
CA GLU A 88 7.10 10.21 5.14
C GLU A 88 6.11 9.53 4.22
N ASN A 89 6.55 8.51 3.48
CA ASN A 89 5.67 7.71 2.65
C ASN A 89 4.51 7.09 3.45
N MET A 90 4.76 6.68 4.70
CA MET A 90 3.71 6.15 5.57
C MET A 90 2.63 7.19 5.90
N LYS A 91 3.01 8.46 6.13
CA LYS A 91 2.06 9.57 6.32
C LYS A 91 1.21 9.82 5.07
N ASP A 92 1.85 9.76 3.90
CA ASP A 92 1.16 9.92 2.62
C ASP A 92 0.18 8.77 2.36
N VAL A 93 0.59 7.53 2.65
CA VAL A 93 -0.29 6.35 2.56
C VAL A 93 -1.51 6.49 3.47
N VAL A 94 -1.33 6.90 4.73
CA VAL A 94 -2.45 7.15 5.66
C VAL A 94 -3.36 8.25 5.12
N SER A 95 -2.80 9.31 4.54
CA SER A 95 -3.57 10.41 3.97
C SER A 95 -4.39 9.96 2.75
N LEU A 96 -3.82 9.11 1.90
CA LEU A 96 -4.52 8.50 0.76
C LEU A 96 -5.66 7.59 1.22
N LEU A 97 -5.40 6.71 2.20
CA LEU A 97 -6.41 5.80 2.75
C LEU A 97 -7.57 6.58 3.42
N ALA A 98 -7.24 7.63 4.18
CA ALA A 98 -8.25 8.49 4.81
C ALA A 98 -9.11 9.21 3.75
N ARG A 99 -8.51 9.68 2.66
CA ARG A 99 -9.24 10.28 1.53
C ARG A 99 -10.15 9.27 0.83
N THR A 100 -9.67 8.05 0.60
CA THR A 100 -10.47 6.98 0.02
C THR A 100 -11.68 6.65 0.90
N LEU A 101 -11.50 6.57 2.21
CA LEU A 101 -12.60 6.40 3.17
C LEU A 101 -13.59 7.56 3.10
N ALA A 102 -13.10 8.81 3.11
CA ALA A 102 -13.94 10.01 3.03
C ALA A 102 -14.80 10.05 1.76
N ASN A 103 -14.23 9.68 0.60
CA ASN A 103 -14.96 9.59 -0.66
C ASN A 103 -16.07 8.51 -0.58
N ARG A 104 -15.75 7.34 -0.04
CA ARG A 104 -16.73 6.26 0.15
C ARG A 104 -17.87 6.66 1.08
N CYS A 105 -17.57 7.34 2.20
CA CYS A 105 -18.60 7.89 3.10
C CYS A 105 -19.52 8.89 2.38
N LYS A 106 -18.96 9.76 1.54
CA LYS A 106 -19.73 10.72 0.77
C LYS A 106 -20.62 10.05 -0.26
N GLU A 107 -20.08 9.10 -1.04
CA GLU A 107 -20.79 8.46 -2.14
C GLU A 107 -21.88 7.49 -1.66
N GLN A 108 -21.61 6.73 -0.59
CA GLN A 108 -22.51 5.67 -0.14
C GLN A 108 -23.49 6.11 0.97
N MET A 109 -23.11 7.11 1.78
CA MET A 109 -23.85 7.49 2.98
C MET A 109 -24.21 8.98 3.05
N ASP A 110 -23.78 9.78 2.06
CA ASP A 110 -23.91 11.25 2.05
C ASP A 110 -23.29 11.92 3.30
N ILE A 111 -22.22 11.34 3.85
CA ILE A 111 -21.49 11.88 5.00
C ILE A 111 -20.17 12.49 4.51
N LYS A 112 -19.94 13.77 4.79
CA LYS A 112 -18.69 14.46 4.47
C LYS A 112 -17.68 14.27 5.61
N LEU A 113 -16.86 13.21 5.51
CA LEU A 113 -15.84 12.91 6.51
C LEU A 113 -14.54 13.69 6.24
N SER A 114 -13.98 14.29 7.29
CA SER A 114 -12.64 14.89 7.32
C SER A 114 -11.82 14.29 8.44
N VAL A 115 -10.56 13.95 8.16
CA VAL A 115 -9.64 13.35 9.15
C VAL A 115 -8.55 14.37 9.47
N THR A 116 -8.38 14.69 10.75
CA THR A 116 -7.39 15.68 11.19
C THR A 116 -5.95 15.19 10.98
N PRO A 117 -4.99 16.11 10.77
CA PRO A 117 -3.57 15.76 10.67
C PRO A 117 -3.05 14.99 11.88
N ALA A 118 -3.45 15.38 13.09
CA ALA A 118 -3.07 14.71 14.34
C ALA A 118 -3.51 13.24 14.39
N LEU A 119 -4.73 12.93 13.93
CA LEU A 119 -5.23 11.55 13.87
C LEU A 119 -4.49 10.74 12.80
N LYS A 120 -4.22 11.34 11.64
CA LYS A 120 -3.41 10.69 10.59
C LYS A 120 -2.00 10.35 11.08
N GLU A 121 -1.35 11.28 11.77
CA GLU A 121 0.00 11.08 12.34
C GLU A 121 0.00 10.00 13.43
N HIS A 122 -1.02 10.00 14.29
CA HIS A 122 -1.20 8.95 15.29
C HIS A 122 -1.30 7.55 14.64
N ILE A 123 -2.11 7.42 13.60
CA ILE A 123 -2.26 6.14 12.87
C ILE A 123 -0.94 5.77 12.18
N ALA A 124 -0.30 6.70 11.50
CA ALA A 124 0.98 6.47 10.84
C ALA A 124 2.07 6.01 11.81
N THR A 125 2.08 6.54 13.05
CA THR A 125 3.05 6.17 14.07
C THR A 125 2.71 4.85 14.76
N LYS A 126 1.45 4.69 15.19
CA LYS A 126 1.02 3.52 15.98
C LYS A 126 0.97 2.23 15.17
N TYR A 127 0.63 2.33 13.89
CA TYR A 127 0.47 1.18 12.99
C TYR A 127 1.59 1.08 11.95
N SER A 128 2.72 1.79 12.15
CA SER A 128 3.88 1.63 11.29
C SER A 128 4.60 0.32 11.61
N ASP A 129 4.75 -0.52 10.61
CA ASP A 129 5.63 -1.67 10.62
C ASP A 129 6.35 -1.72 9.28
N MET A 130 7.65 -1.40 9.32
CA MET A 130 8.47 -1.37 8.10
C MET A 130 8.55 -2.73 7.39
N LYS A 131 8.34 -3.84 8.12
CA LYS A 131 8.34 -5.19 7.55
C LYS A 131 7.03 -5.53 6.82
N MET A 132 5.93 -4.95 7.25
CA MET A 132 4.59 -5.24 6.73
C MET A 132 4.07 -4.19 5.73
N GLY A 133 4.82 -3.12 5.49
CA GLY A 133 4.47 -2.04 4.55
C GLY A 133 3.20 -1.29 4.94
N ALA A 134 2.29 -1.07 3.99
CA ALA A 134 1.06 -0.29 4.20
C ALA A 134 -0.11 -1.08 4.85
N ARG A 135 0.00 -2.41 4.98
CA ARG A 135 -1.10 -3.25 5.49
C ARG A 135 -1.53 -2.92 6.92
N PRO A 136 -0.62 -2.72 7.88
CA PRO A 136 -1.00 -2.33 9.23
C PRO A 136 -1.72 -0.99 9.28
N MET A 137 -1.33 -0.01 8.46
CA MET A 137 -1.98 1.31 8.38
C MET A 137 -3.41 1.20 7.84
N LYS A 138 -3.65 0.36 6.82
CA LYS A 138 -5.01 0.09 6.33
C LYS A 138 -5.87 -0.49 7.45
N ARG A 139 -5.35 -1.46 8.21
CA ARG A 139 -6.03 -2.01 9.39
C ARG A 139 -6.27 -0.96 10.46
N GLY A 140 -5.27 -0.06 10.69
CA GLY A 140 -5.40 1.06 11.61
C GLY A 140 -6.52 2.02 11.23
N ILE A 141 -6.64 2.42 9.96
CA ILE A 141 -7.77 3.22 9.45
C ILE A 141 -9.10 2.51 9.71
N GLN A 142 -9.17 1.22 9.38
CA GLN A 142 -10.38 0.43 9.60
C GLN A 142 -10.77 0.42 11.08
N THR A 143 -9.90 -0.05 11.96
CA THR A 143 -10.23 -0.22 13.39
C THR A 143 -10.43 1.11 14.11
N VAL A 144 -9.63 2.15 13.80
CA VAL A 144 -9.68 3.42 14.53
C VAL A 144 -10.77 4.33 14.01
N ILE A 145 -11.03 4.34 12.70
CA ILE A 145 -11.97 5.30 12.10
C ILE A 145 -13.24 4.59 11.61
N GLU A 146 -13.13 3.57 10.75
CA GLU A 146 -14.32 2.96 10.11
C GLU A 146 -15.24 2.30 11.14
N ASP A 147 -14.69 1.43 11.99
CA ASP A 147 -15.48 0.68 12.98
C ASP A 147 -16.16 1.63 13.98
N THR A 148 -15.42 2.63 14.48
CA THR A 148 -15.94 3.63 15.42
C THR A 148 -16.96 4.57 14.76
N LEU A 149 -16.74 4.95 13.49
CA LEU A 149 -17.71 5.74 12.72
C LEU A 149 -19.00 4.96 12.51
N ALA A 150 -18.90 3.66 12.21
CA ALA A 150 -20.06 2.80 12.05
C ALA A 150 -20.91 2.71 13.34
N GLU A 151 -20.25 2.64 14.49
CA GLU A 151 -20.94 2.68 15.79
C GLU A 151 -21.70 4.00 16.01
N GLU A 152 -21.08 5.15 15.72
CA GLU A 152 -21.73 6.47 15.84
C GLU A 152 -22.92 6.63 14.87
N ILE A 153 -22.83 6.05 13.67
CA ILE A 153 -23.95 6.03 12.71
C ILE A 153 -25.07 5.12 13.21
N LEU A 154 -24.78 3.92 13.71
CA LEU A 154 -25.77 3.00 14.26
C LEU A 154 -26.50 3.60 15.47
N GLN A 155 -25.80 4.38 16.29
CA GLN A 155 -26.37 5.11 17.42
C GLN A 155 -27.13 6.38 16.98
N LYS A 156 -27.22 6.66 15.68
CA LYS A 156 -27.88 7.86 15.10
C LYS A 156 -27.28 9.19 15.57
N LYS A 157 -26.05 9.19 16.04
CA LYS A 157 -25.30 10.42 16.39
C LYS A 157 -24.72 11.11 15.15
N ILE A 158 -24.50 10.35 14.09
CA ILE A 158 -24.09 10.81 12.77
C ILE A 158 -25.14 10.31 11.78
N VAL A 159 -25.66 11.22 10.95
CA VAL A 159 -26.72 10.93 9.99
C VAL A 159 -26.31 11.40 8.58
N PRO A 160 -26.98 10.88 7.51
CA PRO A 160 -26.74 11.36 6.16
C PRO A 160 -26.91 12.89 6.05
N GLY A 161 -26.01 13.54 5.31
CA GLY A 161 -25.94 15.00 5.15
C GLY A 161 -24.96 15.68 6.13
N ASP A 162 -24.46 14.99 7.14
CA ASP A 162 -23.58 15.56 8.13
C ASP A 162 -22.17 15.85 7.61
N ASN A 163 -21.56 16.93 8.16
CA ASN A 163 -20.14 17.22 8.02
C ASN A 163 -19.41 16.75 9.30
N VAL A 164 -18.64 15.69 9.20
CA VAL A 164 -18.00 15.01 10.33
C VAL A 164 -16.49 15.20 10.30
N ILE A 165 -15.93 15.59 11.45
CA ILE A 165 -14.49 15.67 11.64
C ILE A 165 -14.05 14.56 12.60
N ALA A 166 -13.22 13.64 12.09
CA ALA A 166 -12.53 12.64 12.91
C ALA A 166 -11.23 13.26 13.47
N GLY A 167 -11.17 13.44 14.77
CA GLY A 167 -10.03 13.98 15.48
C GLY A 167 -9.47 13.02 16.52
N LEU A 168 -8.38 13.42 17.18
CA LEU A 168 -7.73 12.68 18.26
C LEU A 168 -7.87 13.44 19.58
N LYS A 169 -8.41 12.78 20.62
CA LYS A 169 -8.48 13.34 21.98
C LYS A 169 -8.04 12.26 22.97
N LYS A 170 -7.01 12.56 23.77
CA LYS A 170 -6.45 11.60 24.77
C LYS A 170 -6.12 10.21 24.18
N GLY A 171 -5.61 10.16 22.92
CA GLY A 171 -5.25 8.90 22.25
C GLY A 171 -6.42 8.10 21.65
N GLN A 172 -7.65 8.61 21.74
CA GLN A 172 -8.85 7.99 21.16
C GLN A 172 -9.41 8.86 20.03
N VAL A 173 -10.04 8.23 19.04
CA VAL A 173 -10.76 8.96 18.00
C VAL A 173 -12.03 9.59 18.59
N VAL A 174 -12.31 10.81 18.17
CA VAL A 174 -13.52 11.53 18.52
C VAL A 174 -14.10 12.13 17.24
N PHE A 175 -15.40 11.94 17.04
CA PHE A 175 -16.12 12.56 15.92
C PHE A 175 -16.82 13.83 16.39
N THR A 176 -16.68 14.87 15.61
CA THR A 176 -17.37 16.15 15.83
C THR A 176 -18.21 16.44 14.59
N VAL A 177 -19.52 16.56 14.79
CA VAL A 177 -20.43 16.98 13.75
C VAL A 177 -20.41 18.50 13.68
N LYS A 178 -20.03 19.07 12.54
CA LYS A 178 -20.22 20.49 12.25
C LYS A 178 -21.64 20.67 11.71
N ASN A 179 -22.51 21.25 12.51
CA ASN A 179 -23.79 21.72 12.02
C ASN A 179 -23.56 22.71 10.87
N LYS A 180 -24.47 22.66 9.87
CA LYS A 180 -24.48 23.60 8.76
C LYS A 180 -24.51 25.04 9.22
#